data_270b3f9bd436af197480f7073dc4ad94
#
_entry.id   270b3f9bd436af197480f7073dc4ad94
#
_cell.length_a   1.000
_cell.length_b   1.000
_cell.length_c   1.000
_cell.angle_alpha   90.00
_cell.angle_beta   90.00
_cell.angle_gamma   90.00
#
_symmetry.space_group_name_H-M   'P 1'
#
loop_
_entity.id
_entity.type
_entity.pdbx_description
1 polymer ?
#
loop_
_entity_poly.entity_id
_entity_poly.type
_entity_poly.pdbx_seq_one_letter_code
_entity_poly.pdbx_strand_id
1 'polypeptide(L)'
;MSAGDARISAFDHGFLYGMGLFETFRTYGGRPYLLERHLRRLAEGCRELRIRYEPDAERLEALIRRTAEANGLPGDAYVRLTVSAGDGGLGLPAGDYEEPQELVMVKPLPAAAPGLYERGRELRLLRTPRNTPELATRLKSLHYMNCIAAKRELADTDAAPGAEGLMLTADGRLAEGIVSNLFFVADGEVRTPSLDTGILPGITRERVLELAQAAGHPVREGRWSWEALLEADEVWTTNSVQELVPVTTLAGLDGEPAHPRAGRAAGPVVRELLAQYREDAGSRPSADT
;
A
#
# COMPACT_ATOMS: atom_id res chain seq x y z
N MET A 1 -26.14 -5.40 2.08
CA MET A 1 -26.62 -4.71 3.29
C MET A 1 -26.00 -3.32 3.35
N SER A 2 -26.60 -2.38 4.09
CA SER A 2 -25.97 -1.09 4.33
C SER A 2 -24.78 -1.22 5.29
N ALA A 3 -23.84 -0.28 5.24
CA ALA A 3 -22.67 -0.31 6.13
C ALA A 3 -23.09 -0.24 7.63
N GLY A 4 -24.21 0.44 7.92
CA GLY A 4 -24.76 0.55 9.29
C GLY A 4 -25.39 -0.74 9.82
N ASP A 5 -25.71 -1.68 8.94
CA ASP A 5 -26.32 -2.97 9.31
C ASP A 5 -25.30 -4.11 9.38
N ALA A 6 -24.05 -3.86 8.95
CA ALA A 6 -22.99 -4.86 9.02
C ALA A 6 -22.68 -5.19 10.48
N ARG A 7 -22.57 -6.48 10.78
CA ARG A 7 -22.27 -7.00 12.13
C ARG A 7 -21.15 -8.03 12.02
N ILE A 8 -20.31 -8.04 13.02
CA ILE A 8 -19.26 -9.04 13.21
C ILE A 8 -19.47 -9.63 14.60
N SER A 9 -19.26 -10.93 14.76
CA SER A 9 -19.34 -11.58 16.05
C SER A 9 -18.35 -10.97 17.05
N ALA A 10 -18.75 -10.79 18.29
CA ALA A 10 -17.82 -10.38 19.35
C ALA A 10 -16.74 -11.45 19.63
N PHE A 11 -16.93 -12.67 19.16
CA PHE A 11 -15.97 -13.77 19.25
C PHE A 11 -15.16 -13.97 17.96
N ASP A 12 -15.32 -13.09 16.96
CA ASP A 12 -14.48 -13.09 15.76
C ASP A 12 -13.02 -12.81 16.13
N HIS A 13 -12.13 -13.70 15.76
CA HIS A 13 -10.71 -13.57 16.10
C HIS A 13 -10.00 -12.45 15.33
N GLY A 14 -10.55 -11.98 14.22
CA GLY A 14 -10.12 -10.72 13.61
C GLY A 14 -10.39 -9.52 14.52
N PHE A 15 -11.52 -9.51 15.21
CA PHE A 15 -11.85 -8.49 16.20
C PHE A 15 -11.05 -8.66 17.50
N LEU A 16 -11.00 -9.87 18.07
CA LEU A 16 -10.37 -10.12 19.37
C LEU A 16 -8.84 -10.04 19.31
N TYR A 17 -8.23 -10.60 18.26
CA TYR A 17 -6.79 -10.84 18.20
C TYR A 17 -6.12 -10.28 16.93
N GLY A 18 -6.88 -9.65 16.03
CA GLY A 18 -6.35 -9.17 14.74
C GLY A 18 -6.08 -10.31 13.75
N MET A 19 -6.61 -11.51 13.98
CA MET A 19 -6.45 -12.65 13.07
C MET A 19 -7.29 -12.46 11.82
N GLY A 20 -6.62 -12.06 10.75
CA GLY A 20 -7.21 -11.80 9.47
C GLY A 20 -6.34 -10.92 8.59
N LEU A 21 -6.74 -10.83 7.34
CA LEU A 21 -6.01 -10.14 6.29
C LEU A 21 -6.95 -9.21 5.52
N PHE A 22 -6.36 -8.28 4.78
CA PHE A 22 -7.15 -7.46 3.89
C PHE A 22 -6.37 -7.06 2.65
N GLU A 23 -7.10 -6.83 1.58
CA GLU A 23 -6.61 -6.20 0.38
C GLU A 23 -7.25 -4.83 0.19
N THR A 24 -6.50 -3.92 -0.43
CA THR A 24 -6.99 -2.59 -0.78
C THR A 24 -6.48 -2.26 -2.16
N PHE A 25 -7.40 -1.93 -3.05
CA PHE A 25 -7.09 -1.56 -4.42
C PHE A 25 -8.17 -0.60 -4.96
N ARG A 26 -7.93 -0.08 -6.14
CA ARG A 26 -8.90 0.76 -6.85
C ARG A 26 -9.37 0.08 -8.13
N THR A 27 -10.46 0.57 -8.66
CA THR A 27 -10.91 0.24 -10.01
C THR A 27 -10.45 1.31 -10.99
N TYR A 28 -10.35 0.92 -12.26
CA TYR A 28 -10.15 1.78 -13.43
C TYR A 28 -11.28 1.48 -14.43
N GLY A 29 -12.10 2.48 -14.72
CA GLY A 29 -13.31 2.25 -15.50
C GLY A 29 -14.24 1.21 -14.90
N GLY A 30 -14.30 1.11 -13.58
CA GLY A 30 -15.11 0.15 -12.83
C GLY A 30 -14.47 -1.25 -12.68
N ARG A 31 -13.30 -1.52 -13.28
CA ARG A 31 -12.63 -2.83 -13.23
C ARG A 31 -11.51 -2.82 -12.17
N PRO A 32 -11.47 -3.80 -11.25
CA PRO A 32 -10.35 -3.93 -10.31
C PRO A 32 -9.04 -4.17 -11.06
N TYR A 33 -8.02 -3.40 -10.75
CA TYR A 33 -6.70 -3.56 -11.35
C TYR A 33 -5.85 -4.55 -10.55
N LEU A 34 -5.18 -5.48 -11.25
CA LEU A 34 -4.33 -6.54 -10.69
C LEU A 34 -5.05 -7.43 -9.66
N LEU A 35 -6.36 -7.63 -9.81
CA LEU A 35 -7.19 -8.39 -8.87
C LEU A 35 -6.58 -9.76 -8.55
N GLU A 36 -6.18 -10.52 -9.57
CA GLU A 36 -5.58 -11.85 -9.41
C GLU A 36 -4.33 -11.85 -8.50
N ARG A 37 -3.50 -10.80 -8.59
CA ARG A 37 -2.32 -10.67 -7.72
C ARG A 37 -2.72 -10.38 -6.28
N HIS A 38 -3.72 -9.51 -6.08
CA HIS A 38 -4.28 -9.23 -4.77
C HIS A 38 -4.87 -10.48 -4.14
N LEU A 39 -5.65 -11.25 -4.89
CA LEU A 39 -6.28 -12.48 -4.40
C LEU A 39 -5.26 -13.59 -4.12
N ARG A 40 -4.22 -13.72 -4.95
CA ARG A 40 -3.12 -14.65 -4.70
C ARG A 40 -2.40 -14.33 -3.38
N ARG A 41 -2.01 -13.06 -3.15
CA ARG A 41 -1.38 -12.66 -1.89
C ARG A 41 -2.28 -12.89 -0.68
N LEU A 42 -3.57 -12.61 -0.82
CA LEU A 42 -4.56 -12.86 0.22
C LEU A 42 -4.67 -14.35 0.55
N ALA A 43 -4.80 -15.22 -0.47
CA ALA A 43 -4.89 -16.66 -0.31
C ALA A 43 -3.61 -17.27 0.31
N GLU A 44 -2.43 -16.79 -0.13
CA GLU A 44 -1.15 -17.19 0.45
C GLU A 44 -1.08 -16.83 1.93
N GLY A 45 -1.46 -15.60 2.28
CA GLY A 45 -1.48 -15.17 3.67
C GLY A 45 -2.53 -15.91 4.52
N CYS A 46 -3.70 -16.22 3.96
CA CYS A 46 -4.71 -17.04 4.64
C CYS A 46 -4.16 -18.45 4.95
N ARG A 47 -3.43 -19.06 4.01
CA ARG A 47 -2.79 -20.38 4.24
C ARG A 47 -1.73 -20.32 5.36
N GLU A 48 -0.91 -19.27 5.38
CA GLU A 48 0.08 -19.05 6.46
C GLU A 48 -0.59 -18.91 7.85
N LEU A 49 -1.74 -18.25 7.91
CA LEU A 49 -2.53 -18.08 9.13
C LEU A 49 -3.49 -19.25 9.42
N ARG A 50 -3.46 -20.30 8.60
CA ARG A 50 -4.35 -21.47 8.69
C ARG A 50 -5.85 -21.08 8.66
N ILE A 51 -6.17 -20.05 7.86
CA ILE A 51 -7.54 -19.61 7.57
C ILE A 51 -7.96 -20.29 6.26
N ARG A 52 -9.00 -21.12 6.30
CA ARG A 52 -9.53 -21.81 5.12
C ARG A 52 -10.33 -20.86 4.24
N TYR A 53 -9.63 -20.16 3.37
CA TYR A 53 -10.23 -19.19 2.45
C TYR A 53 -9.65 -19.34 1.04
N GLU A 54 -10.55 -19.59 0.08
CA GLU A 54 -10.24 -19.68 -1.34
C GLU A 54 -10.99 -18.55 -2.07
N PRO A 55 -10.30 -17.51 -2.56
CA PRO A 55 -10.95 -16.42 -3.28
C PRO A 55 -11.42 -16.86 -4.66
N ASP A 56 -12.65 -16.48 -5.01
CA ASP A 56 -13.21 -16.61 -6.35
C ASP A 56 -13.20 -15.23 -7.02
N ALA A 57 -12.32 -15.06 -8.02
CA ALA A 57 -12.11 -13.79 -8.69
C ALA A 57 -13.36 -13.30 -9.43
N GLU A 58 -14.06 -14.17 -10.16
CA GLU A 58 -15.25 -13.80 -10.93
C GLU A 58 -16.39 -13.36 -10.00
N ARG A 59 -16.62 -14.12 -8.93
CA ARG A 59 -17.60 -13.78 -7.90
C ARG A 59 -17.27 -12.45 -7.22
N LEU A 60 -16.01 -12.22 -6.87
CA LEU A 60 -15.57 -10.99 -6.20
C LEU A 60 -15.66 -9.78 -7.12
N GLU A 61 -15.28 -9.91 -8.39
CA GLU A 61 -15.45 -8.83 -9.39
C GLU A 61 -16.93 -8.46 -9.57
N ALA A 62 -17.80 -9.46 -9.70
CA ALA A 62 -19.25 -9.26 -9.78
C ALA A 62 -19.80 -8.60 -8.50
N LEU A 63 -19.32 -9.01 -7.32
CA LEU A 63 -19.72 -8.43 -6.03
C LEU A 63 -19.27 -6.97 -5.92
N ILE A 64 -18.03 -6.66 -6.30
CA ILE A 64 -17.49 -5.29 -6.29
C ILE A 64 -18.32 -4.39 -7.19
N ARG A 65 -18.61 -4.82 -8.43
CA ARG A 65 -19.42 -4.07 -9.40
C ARG A 65 -20.83 -3.80 -8.84
N ARG A 66 -21.53 -4.83 -8.38
CA ARG A 66 -22.87 -4.68 -7.76
C ARG A 66 -22.86 -3.75 -6.55
N THR A 67 -21.79 -3.80 -5.73
CA THR A 67 -21.68 -2.94 -4.56
C THR A 67 -21.40 -1.49 -4.98
N ALA A 68 -20.58 -1.27 -6.00
CA ALA A 68 -20.34 0.05 -6.58
C ALA A 68 -21.64 0.66 -7.14
N GLU A 69 -22.38 -0.11 -7.93
CA GLU A 69 -23.69 0.28 -8.48
C GLU A 69 -24.70 0.65 -7.38
N ALA A 70 -24.79 -0.19 -6.33
CA ALA A 70 -25.67 0.07 -5.18
C ALA A 70 -25.30 1.33 -4.38
N ASN A 71 -24.03 1.72 -4.44
CA ASN A 71 -23.52 2.94 -3.81
C ASN A 71 -23.53 4.17 -4.76
N GLY A 72 -24.05 4.03 -5.97
CA GLY A 72 -24.10 5.10 -6.97
C GLY A 72 -22.70 5.53 -7.47
N LEU A 73 -21.75 4.61 -7.57
CA LEU A 73 -20.38 4.85 -7.99
C LEU A 73 -20.17 4.34 -9.44
N PRO A 74 -20.40 5.16 -10.46
CA PRO A 74 -20.35 4.72 -11.86
C PRO A 74 -18.92 4.59 -12.43
N GLY A 75 -17.93 5.06 -11.71
CA GLY A 75 -16.54 5.13 -12.17
C GLY A 75 -15.56 4.41 -11.24
N ASP A 76 -14.44 5.06 -11.03
CA ASP A 76 -13.38 4.52 -10.18
C ASP A 76 -13.78 4.52 -8.71
N ALA A 77 -13.50 3.42 -8.05
CA ALA A 77 -13.84 3.21 -6.65
C ALA A 77 -12.65 2.68 -5.85
N TYR A 78 -12.65 3.00 -4.57
CA TYR A 78 -11.80 2.35 -3.56
C TYR A 78 -12.49 1.06 -3.12
N VAL A 79 -11.76 -0.03 -3.14
CA VAL A 79 -12.21 -1.35 -2.68
C VAL A 79 -11.35 -1.82 -1.54
N ARG A 80 -12.01 -2.32 -0.47
CA ARG A 80 -11.34 -3.06 0.59
C ARG A 80 -12.03 -4.43 0.73
N LEU A 81 -11.26 -5.48 0.51
CA LEU A 81 -11.62 -6.87 0.79
C LEU A 81 -10.95 -7.26 2.10
N THR A 82 -11.71 -7.69 3.07
CA THR A 82 -11.23 -8.16 4.38
C THR A 82 -11.67 -9.59 4.60
N VAL A 83 -10.74 -10.43 5.05
CA VAL A 83 -11.01 -11.79 5.51
C VAL A 83 -10.57 -11.87 6.96
N SER A 84 -11.51 -12.04 7.88
CA SER A 84 -11.22 -12.34 9.27
C SER A 84 -11.25 -13.85 9.51
N ALA A 85 -10.58 -14.30 10.55
CA ALA A 85 -10.56 -15.72 10.92
C ALA A 85 -11.94 -16.29 11.31
N GLY A 86 -12.91 -15.42 11.57
CA GLY A 86 -14.25 -15.82 11.99
C GLY A 86 -14.36 -16.09 13.50
N ASP A 87 -15.51 -16.64 13.90
CA ASP A 87 -15.81 -16.93 15.31
C ASP A 87 -14.99 -18.14 15.80
N GLY A 88 -14.11 -17.91 16.75
CA GLY A 88 -13.25 -18.92 17.35
C GLY A 88 -13.48 -19.08 18.88
N GLY A 89 -14.48 -18.37 19.43
CA GLY A 89 -14.72 -18.31 20.88
C GLY A 89 -13.67 -17.50 21.63
N LEU A 90 -13.45 -17.83 22.89
CA LEU A 90 -12.40 -17.22 23.70
C LEU A 90 -11.21 -18.16 23.84
N GLY A 91 -10.00 -17.61 23.71
CA GLY A 91 -8.76 -18.35 23.83
C GLY A 91 -7.97 -18.38 22.50
N LEU A 92 -6.79 -19.01 22.54
CA LEU A 92 -5.91 -19.10 21.39
C LEU A 92 -5.99 -20.51 20.79
N PRO A 93 -6.67 -20.68 19.65
CA PRO A 93 -6.80 -21.99 19.02
C PRO A 93 -5.46 -22.44 18.42
N ALA A 94 -5.21 -23.75 18.46
CA ALA A 94 -4.07 -24.35 17.77
C ALA A 94 -4.46 -24.95 16.40
N GLY A 95 -5.76 -25.01 16.10
CA GLY A 95 -6.31 -25.58 14.86
C GLY A 95 -6.48 -24.58 13.74
N ASP A 96 -7.07 -25.05 12.67
CA ASP A 96 -7.42 -24.24 11.51
C ASP A 96 -8.69 -23.44 11.78
N TYR A 97 -8.80 -22.28 11.11
CA TYR A 97 -10.02 -21.48 11.07
C TYR A 97 -10.88 -21.91 9.88
N GLU A 98 -11.97 -22.62 10.18
CA GLU A 98 -12.81 -23.28 9.17
C GLU A 98 -13.85 -22.34 8.54
N GLU A 99 -14.31 -21.33 9.28
CA GLU A 99 -15.43 -20.46 8.94
C GLU A 99 -15.04 -18.98 8.93
N PRO A 100 -14.11 -18.57 8.02
CA PRO A 100 -13.71 -17.16 7.93
C PRO A 100 -14.87 -16.27 7.47
N GLN A 101 -14.80 -14.99 7.84
CA GLN A 101 -15.76 -13.99 7.41
C GLN A 101 -15.16 -13.12 6.30
N GLU A 102 -15.84 -13.01 5.18
CA GLU A 102 -15.47 -12.14 4.07
C GLU A 102 -16.30 -10.86 4.09
N LEU A 103 -15.63 -9.71 4.00
CA LEU A 103 -16.28 -8.41 3.91
C LEU A 103 -15.70 -7.59 2.77
N VAL A 104 -16.55 -7.20 1.82
CA VAL A 104 -16.18 -6.27 0.73
C VAL A 104 -16.82 -4.92 0.99
N MET A 105 -15.97 -3.89 1.06
CA MET A 105 -16.38 -2.48 1.16
C MET A 105 -15.97 -1.73 -0.09
N VAL A 106 -16.92 -0.99 -0.67
CA VAL A 106 -16.67 -0.13 -1.84
C VAL A 106 -17.12 1.29 -1.51
N LYS A 107 -16.25 2.25 -1.74
CA LYS A 107 -16.53 3.67 -1.48
C LYS A 107 -15.93 4.55 -2.58
N PRO A 108 -16.29 5.84 -2.63
CA PRO A 108 -15.65 6.79 -3.54
C PRO A 108 -14.12 6.73 -3.38
N LEU A 109 -13.41 6.78 -4.51
CA LEU A 109 -11.97 6.92 -4.50
C LEU A 109 -11.60 8.27 -3.87
N PRO A 110 -10.69 8.32 -2.89
CA PRO A 110 -10.21 9.59 -2.36
C PRO A 110 -9.63 10.45 -3.49
N ALA A 111 -10.07 11.71 -3.57
CA ALA A 111 -9.53 12.63 -4.55
C ALA A 111 -8.02 12.84 -4.28
N ALA A 112 -7.22 12.77 -5.33
CA ALA A 112 -5.82 13.17 -5.25
C ALA A 112 -5.75 14.70 -4.99
N ALA A 113 -4.79 15.14 -4.18
CA ALA A 113 -4.53 16.57 -4.03
C ALA A 113 -4.15 17.17 -5.39
N PRO A 114 -4.61 18.38 -5.70
CA PRO A 114 -4.27 19.02 -6.97
C PRO A 114 -2.76 19.09 -7.21
N GLY A 115 -2.30 18.55 -8.33
CA GLY A 115 -0.90 18.51 -8.72
C GLY A 115 -0.05 17.48 -7.92
N LEU A 116 -0.66 16.49 -7.28
CA LEU A 116 0.07 15.49 -6.50
C LEU A 116 1.11 14.73 -7.36
N TYR A 117 0.78 14.42 -8.59
CA TYR A 117 1.65 13.63 -9.47
C TYR A 117 2.72 14.47 -10.18
N GLU A 118 2.53 15.78 -10.27
CA GLU A 118 3.49 16.73 -10.86
C GLU A 118 4.40 17.35 -9.80
N ARG A 119 3.82 17.81 -8.69
CA ARG A 119 4.52 18.51 -7.61
C ARG A 119 5.02 17.58 -6.51
N GLY A 120 4.47 16.36 -6.47
CA GLY A 120 4.83 15.38 -5.45
C GLY A 120 4.37 15.76 -4.04
N ARG A 121 4.95 15.07 -3.06
CA ARG A 121 4.69 15.29 -1.64
C ARG A 121 5.97 15.30 -0.81
N GLU A 122 5.83 15.67 0.45
CA GLU A 122 6.85 15.48 1.47
C GLU A 122 6.88 14.01 1.93
N LEU A 123 8.09 13.48 2.12
CA LEU A 123 8.35 12.22 2.82
C LEU A 123 9.13 12.54 4.08
N ARG A 124 8.49 12.34 5.23
CA ARG A 124 9.04 12.64 6.57
C ARG A 124 9.58 11.39 7.22
N LEU A 125 10.85 11.42 7.63
CA LEU A 125 11.44 10.36 8.45
C LEU A 125 10.78 10.33 9.83
N LEU A 126 10.39 9.14 10.29
CA LEU A 126 9.73 8.92 11.58
C LEU A 126 10.66 8.22 12.56
N ARG A 127 10.46 8.48 13.86
CA ARG A 127 11.13 7.79 14.98
C ARG A 127 10.53 6.39 15.19
N THR A 128 9.23 6.24 14.94
CA THR A 128 8.55 4.93 15.01
C THR A 128 9.15 3.98 13.97
N PRO A 129 9.83 2.91 14.41
CA PRO A 129 10.41 1.95 13.47
C PRO A 129 9.31 1.07 12.85
N ARG A 130 9.60 0.55 11.68
CA ARG A 130 8.78 -0.53 11.12
C ARG A 130 8.98 -1.78 11.96
N ASN A 131 7.91 -2.29 12.58
CA ASN A 131 8.01 -3.51 13.38
C ASN A 131 8.47 -4.69 12.52
N THR A 132 9.19 -5.63 13.11
CA THR A 132 9.49 -6.91 12.47
C THR A 132 8.19 -7.68 12.19
N PRO A 133 8.03 -8.32 11.02
CA PRO A 133 6.88 -9.17 10.77
C PRO A 133 6.91 -10.40 11.68
N GLU A 134 5.74 -10.92 12.01
CA GLU A 134 5.57 -12.11 12.86
C GLU A 134 5.97 -13.41 12.14
N LEU A 135 5.95 -13.40 10.79
CA LEU A 135 6.30 -14.52 9.91
C LEU A 135 7.46 -14.12 8.99
N ALA A 136 7.96 -15.05 8.21
CA ALA A 136 9.07 -14.82 7.28
C ALA A 136 8.78 -13.70 6.27
N THR A 137 7.51 -13.54 5.87
CA THR A 137 7.04 -12.46 4.98
C THR A 137 5.98 -11.64 5.71
N ARG A 138 6.02 -10.33 5.53
CA ARG A 138 4.99 -9.45 6.07
C ARG A 138 3.64 -9.69 5.40
N LEU A 139 2.68 -10.11 6.19
CA LEU A 139 1.30 -10.21 5.76
C LEU A 139 0.59 -8.84 5.81
N LYS A 140 -0.40 -8.64 4.93
CA LYS A 140 -1.30 -7.49 5.00
C LYS A 140 -2.41 -7.76 6.02
N SER A 141 -1.99 -7.90 7.29
CA SER A 141 -2.84 -8.34 8.40
C SER A 141 -3.66 -7.20 9.00
N LEU A 142 -4.61 -7.56 9.84
CA LEU A 142 -5.41 -6.60 10.62
C LEU A 142 -4.62 -5.94 11.77
N HIS A 143 -3.39 -6.34 12.03
CA HIS A 143 -2.47 -5.75 13.01
C HIS A 143 -1.92 -4.40 12.54
N TYR A 144 -2.75 -3.37 12.56
CA TYR A 144 -2.39 -2.04 12.01
C TYR A 144 -1.84 -1.06 13.04
N MET A 145 -1.58 -1.50 14.28
CA MET A 145 -1.15 -0.64 15.38
C MET A 145 0.13 0.12 15.06
N ASN A 146 1.15 -0.52 14.46
CA ASN A 146 2.40 0.13 14.06
C ASN A 146 2.16 1.28 13.06
N CYS A 147 1.34 1.05 12.02
CA CYS A 147 0.97 2.10 11.05
C CYS A 147 0.15 3.23 11.69
N ILE A 148 -0.72 2.92 12.67
CA ILE A 148 -1.50 3.92 13.40
C ILE A 148 -0.57 4.78 14.28
N ALA A 149 0.38 4.18 14.98
CA ALA A 149 1.37 4.90 15.78
C ALA A 149 2.21 5.82 14.90
N ALA A 150 2.75 5.32 13.80
CA ALA A 150 3.48 6.11 12.80
C ALA A 150 2.65 7.26 12.23
N LYS A 151 1.35 7.03 11.95
CA LYS A 151 0.46 8.08 11.45
C LYS A 151 0.17 9.16 12.49
N ARG A 152 0.07 8.80 13.76
CA ARG A 152 -0.07 9.77 14.85
C ARG A 152 1.19 10.59 15.02
N GLU A 153 2.36 9.95 15.03
CA GLU A 153 3.63 10.67 15.07
C GLU A 153 3.73 11.69 13.94
N LEU A 154 3.44 11.27 12.69
CA LEU A 154 3.43 12.20 11.55
C LEU A 154 2.45 13.37 11.74
N ALA A 155 1.27 13.12 12.31
CA ALA A 155 0.26 14.14 12.55
C ALA A 155 0.66 15.14 13.65
N ASP A 156 1.53 14.75 14.57
CA ASP A 156 2.06 15.60 15.65
C ASP A 156 3.25 16.46 15.19
N THR A 157 3.69 16.33 13.93
CA THR A 157 4.75 17.15 13.32
C THR A 157 4.16 18.31 12.52
N ASP A 158 5.04 19.20 12.05
CA ASP A 158 4.73 20.27 11.10
C ASP A 158 4.76 19.85 9.63
N ALA A 159 4.67 18.54 9.35
CA ALA A 159 4.69 18.00 8.01
C ALA A 159 3.61 18.61 7.11
N ALA A 160 3.94 18.79 5.85
CA ALA A 160 3.03 19.38 4.88
C ALA A 160 1.73 18.56 4.74
N PRO A 161 0.58 19.19 4.46
CA PRO A 161 -0.66 18.45 4.19
C PRO A 161 -0.47 17.39 3.10
N GLY A 162 -0.84 16.14 3.39
CA GLY A 162 -0.65 15.02 2.45
C GLY A 162 0.72 14.37 2.48
N ALA A 163 1.61 14.78 3.41
CA ALA A 163 2.88 14.12 3.64
C ALA A 163 2.71 12.63 3.94
N GLU A 164 3.69 11.84 3.54
CA GLU A 164 3.85 10.43 3.91
C GLU A 164 4.96 10.29 4.95
N GLY A 165 4.78 9.39 5.90
CA GLY A 165 5.83 9.07 6.87
C GLY A 165 6.66 7.89 6.41
N LEU A 166 7.98 8.00 6.50
CA LEU A 166 8.94 6.94 6.22
C LEU A 166 9.38 6.28 7.52
N MET A 167 9.26 4.99 7.59
CA MET A 167 9.78 4.17 8.68
C MET A 167 11.09 3.50 8.29
N LEU A 168 12.00 3.40 9.23
CA LEU A 168 13.20 2.57 9.13
C LEU A 168 12.97 1.23 9.86
N THR A 169 13.77 0.25 9.52
CA THR A 169 13.89 -0.97 10.34
C THR A 169 14.51 -0.64 11.69
N ALA A 170 14.45 -1.55 12.66
CA ALA A 170 15.06 -1.36 13.98
C ALA A 170 16.59 -1.16 13.92
N ASP A 171 17.26 -1.66 12.89
CA ASP A 171 18.69 -1.47 12.62
C ASP A 171 19.00 -0.28 11.69
N GLY A 172 18.02 0.62 11.48
CA GLY A 172 18.21 1.90 10.79
C GLY A 172 18.25 1.82 9.26
N ARG A 173 17.76 0.76 8.65
CA ARG A 173 17.64 0.64 7.20
C ARG A 173 16.30 1.17 6.70
N LEU A 174 16.27 1.68 5.46
CA LEU A 174 15.01 2.05 4.82
C LEU A 174 14.06 0.86 4.80
N ALA A 175 12.83 1.08 5.25
CA ALA A 175 11.76 0.11 5.15
C ALA A 175 10.71 0.59 4.14
N GLU A 176 9.64 1.17 4.60
CA GLU A 176 8.52 1.58 3.77
C GLU A 176 7.76 2.77 4.36
N GLY A 177 6.88 3.39 3.59
CA GLY A 177 5.95 4.38 4.10
C GLY A 177 4.90 3.78 5.03
N ILE A 178 4.11 4.62 5.70
CA ILE A 178 3.02 4.16 6.59
C ILE A 178 2.06 3.23 5.85
N VAL A 179 1.75 3.56 4.58
CA VAL A 179 0.82 2.77 3.73
C VAL A 179 1.34 2.57 2.30
N SER A 180 2.64 2.69 2.08
CA SER A 180 3.25 2.68 0.75
C SER A 180 4.64 2.04 0.75
N ASN A 181 5.07 1.46 -0.38
CA ASN A 181 6.45 1.07 -0.57
C ASN A 181 7.26 2.25 -1.12
N LEU A 182 8.58 2.22 -0.89
CA LEU A 182 9.53 3.24 -1.29
C LEU A 182 10.32 2.80 -2.52
N PHE A 183 10.55 3.75 -3.43
CA PHE A 183 11.46 3.64 -4.56
C PHE A 183 12.31 4.90 -4.69
N PHE A 184 13.50 4.77 -5.25
CA PHE A 184 14.35 5.90 -5.59
C PHE A 184 15.30 5.56 -6.75
N VAL A 185 15.79 6.57 -7.44
CA VAL A 185 16.82 6.44 -8.46
C VAL A 185 18.14 6.97 -7.91
N ALA A 186 19.20 6.19 -8.04
CA ALA A 186 20.55 6.61 -7.75
C ALA A 186 21.51 5.89 -8.72
N ASP A 187 22.49 6.62 -9.24
CA ASP A 187 23.45 6.12 -10.22
C ASP A 187 22.80 5.51 -11.48
N GLY A 188 21.64 6.04 -11.90
CA GLY A 188 20.87 5.52 -13.03
C GLY A 188 20.13 4.20 -12.76
N GLU A 189 20.07 3.72 -11.54
CA GLU A 189 19.44 2.48 -11.12
C GLU A 189 18.19 2.75 -10.29
N VAL A 190 17.08 2.08 -10.60
CA VAL A 190 15.85 2.08 -9.79
C VAL A 190 16.05 1.16 -8.59
N ARG A 191 15.98 1.71 -7.41
CA ARG A 191 16.22 1.01 -6.14
C ARG A 191 14.98 0.96 -5.27
N THR A 192 14.81 -0.12 -4.53
CA THR A 192 13.74 -0.28 -3.51
C THR A 192 14.23 -1.17 -2.38
N PRO A 193 13.78 -0.94 -1.13
CA PRO A 193 14.08 -1.87 -0.05
C PRO A 193 13.67 -3.30 -0.39
N SER A 194 14.53 -4.26 -0.06
CA SER A 194 14.27 -5.70 -0.25
C SER A 194 13.28 -6.22 0.77
N LEU A 195 12.60 -7.33 0.46
CA LEU A 195 11.56 -7.90 1.34
C LEU A 195 12.11 -8.36 2.70
N ASP A 196 13.39 -8.68 2.79
CA ASP A 196 14.06 -9.05 4.05
C ASP A 196 14.21 -7.90 5.05
N THR A 197 13.93 -6.64 4.63
CA THR A 197 13.74 -5.50 5.54
C THR A 197 12.41 -5.55 6.30
N GLY A 198 11.58 -6.55 6.02
CA GLY A 198 10.27 -6.72 6.66
C GLY A 198 9.20 -5.79 6.11
N ILE A 199 9.36 -5.24 4.92
CA ILE A 199 8.32 -4.46 4.23
C ILE A 199 7.21 -5.35 3.67
N LEU A 200 6.06 -4.74 3.37
CA LEU A 200 4.99 -5.42 2.66
C LEU A 200 5.40 -5.72 1.22
N PRO A 201 5.21 -6.97 0.71
CA PRO A 201 5.34 -7.29 -0.71
C PRO A 201 4.17 -6.65 -1.49
N GLY A 202 4.33 -5.36 -1.83
CA GLY A 202 3.28 -4.56 -2.45
C GLY A 202 2.96 -5.00 -3.88
N ILE A 203 1.68 -5.15 -4.23
CA ILE A 203 1.28 -5.50 -5.61
C ILE A 203 1.68 -4.40 -6.60
N THR A 204 1.52 -3.14 -6.22
CA THR A 204 2.02 -2.02 -7.04
C THR A 204 3.54 -2.00 -7.10
N ARG A 205 4.24 -2.34 -5.99
CA ARG A 205 5.70 -2.47 -5.98
C ARG A 205 6.18 -3.53 -6.99
N GLU A 206 5.57 -4.72 -6.97
CA GLU A 206 5.87 -5.80 -7.91
C GLU A 206 5.68 -5.32 -9.36
N ARG A 207 4.55 -4.67 -9.66
CA ARG A 207 4.28 -4.17 -11.00
C ARG A 207 5.25 -3.08 -11.45
N VAL A 208 5.65 -2.18 -10.57
CA VAL A 208 6.64 -1.12 -10.87
C VAL A 208 8.02 -1.71 -11.16
N LEU A 209 8.45 -2.76 -10.47
CA LEU A 209 9.68 -3.47 -10.77
C LEU A 209 9.67 -4.06 -12.20
N GLU A 210 8.55 -4.69 -12.59
CA GLU A 210 8.37 -5.23 -13.94
C GLU A 210 8.39 -4.12 -15.01
N LEU A 211 7.67 -3.01 -14.77
CA LEU A 211 7.63 -1.89 -15.71
C LEU A 211 9.00 -1.24 -15.87
N ALA A 212 9.72 -1.03 -14.76
CA ALA A 212 11.07 -0.46 -14.82
C ALA A 212 12.03 -1.35 -15.62
N GLN A 213 12.00 -2.67 -15.41
CA GLN A 213 12.80 -3.62 -16.18
C GLN A 213 12.41 -3.61 -17.67
N ALA A 214 11.11 -3.59 -17.96
CA ALA A 214 10.62 -3.55 -19.36
C ALA A 214 11.00 -2.23 -20.07
N ALA A 215 11.09 -1.12 -19.34
CA ALA A 215 11.54 0.17 -19.84
C ALA A 215 13.09 0.25 -19.99
N GLY A 216 13.83 -0.80 -19.59
CA GLY A 216 15.28 -0.85 -19.69
C GLY A 216 16.02 -0.17 -18.53
N HIS A 217 15.33 0.20 -17.44
CA HIS A 217 15.98 0.69 -16.25
C HIS A 217 16.60 -0.47 -15.45
N PRO A 218 17.90 -0.38 -15.06
CA PRO A 218 18.47 -1.31 -14.09
C PRO A 218 17.67 -1.24 -12.79
N VAL A 219 17.36 -2.41 -12.20
CA VAL A 219 16.55 -2.49 -10.99
C VAL A 219 17.31 -3.24 -9.91
N ARG A 220 17.30 -2.72 -8.69
CA ARG A 220 17.95 -3.35 -7.54
C ARG A 220 17.11 -3.29 -6.28
N GLU A 221 16.91 -4.43 -5.69
CA GLU A 221 16.39 -4.58 -4.34
C GLU A 221 17.55 -4.70 -3.35
N GLY A 222 17.47 -4.03 -2.20
CA GLY A 222 18.58 -4.04 -1.24
C GLY A 222 18.26 -3.42 0.10
N ARG A 223 19.27 -3.34 0.96
CA ARG A 223 19.21 -2.70 2.28
C ARG A 223 19.94 -1.37 2.22
N TRP A 224 19.19 -0.29 2.26
CA TRP A 224 19.67 1.07 2.07
C TRP A 224 19.59 1.84 3.38
N SER A 225 20.41 2.86 3.54
CA SER A 225 20.35 3.80 4.68
C SER A 225 19.57 5.06 4.29
N TRP A 226 19.24 5.89 5.29
CA TRP A 226 18.64 7.20 5.08
C TRP A 226 19.55 8.10 4.23
N GLU A 227 20.87 8.05 4.46
CA GLU A 227 21.86 8.83 3.71
C GLU A 227 21.86 8.46 2.22
N ALA A 228 21.69 7.17 1.90
CA ALA A 228 21.58 6.74 0.50
C ALA A 228 20.33 7.33 -0.19
N LEU A 229 19.25 7.54 0.56
CA LEU A 229 18.05 8.20 0.04
C LEU A 229 18.27 9.70 -0.16
N LEU A 230 19.07 10.35 0.69
CA LEU A 230 19.43 11.77 0.53
C LEU A 230 20.21 12.05 -0.76
N GLU A 231 20.99 11.09 -1.24
CA GLU A 231 21.78 11.18 -2.47
C GLU A 231 20.97 10.78 -3.71
N ALA A 232 19.71 10.36 -3.55
CA ALA A 232 18.90 9.89 -4.67
C ALA A 232 18.56 11.00 -5.67
N ASP A 233 18.49 10.64 -6.98
CA ASP A 233 18.09 11.51 -8.08
C ASP A 233 16.60 11.73 -8.16
N GLU A 234 15.83 10.72 -7.88
CA GLU A 234 14.38 10.71 -7.79
C GLU A 234 13.93 9.85 -6.62
N VAL A 235 12.81 10.20 -6.01
CA VAL A 235 12.16 9.41 -4.95
C VAL A 235 10.67 9.38 -5.22
N TRP A 236 10.03 8.22 -4.99
CA TRP A 236 8.58 8.11 -5.01
C TRP A 236 8.09 7.00 -4.08
N THR A 237 6.81 7.04 -3.77
CA THR A 237 6.13 6.00 -3.00
C THR A 237 5.01 5.37 -3.82
N THR A 238 4.68 4.11 -3.52
CA THR A 238 3.68 3.35 -4.30
C THR A 238 2.66 2.66 -3.41
N ASN A 239 1.41 2.69 -3.81
CA ASN A 239 0.36 1.81 -3.30
C ASN A 239 -0.76 1.65 -4.32
N SER A 240 -1.63 0.65 -4.13
CA SER A 240 -2.66 0.29 -5.10
C SER A 240 -3.84 1.29 -5.19
N VAL A 241 -3.84 2.36 -4.40
CA VAL A 241 -4.87 3.42 -4.44
C VAL A 241 -4.32 4.69 -5.07
N GLN A 242 -3.09 5.08 -4.70
CA GLN A 242 -2.44 6.32 -5.12
C GLN A 242 -1.42 6.12 -6.25
N GLU A 243 -1.27 4.90 -6.77
CA GLU A 243 -0.34 4.60 -7.86
C GLU A 243 1.12 4.87 -7.46
N LEU A 244 1.85 5.68 -8.24
CA LEU A 244 3.20 6.13 -7.97
C LEU A 244 3.14 7.63 -7.63
N VAL A 245 3.45 7.99 -6.41
CA VAL A 245 3.44 9.39 -5.96
C VAL A 245 4.87 9.89 -5.81
N PRO A 246 5.29 10.89 -6.60
CA PRO A 246 6.60 11.50 -6.47
C PRO A 246 6.82 12.09 -5.09
N VAL A 247 8.06 12.01 -4.61
CA VAL A 247 8.52 12.71 -3.40
C VAL A 247 9.46 13.82 -3.84
N THR A 248 9.11 15.04 -3.53
CA THR A 248 9.89 16.23 -3.93
C THR A 248 10.53 16.93 -2.73
N THR A 249 10.14 16.54 -1.53
CA THR A 249 10.73 17.01 -0.27
C THR A 249 11.03 15.82 0.62
N LEU A 250 12.27 15.71 1.08
CA LEU A 250 12.68 14.81 2.16
C LEU A 250 12.83 15.64 3.43
N ALA A 251 12.27 15.18 4.53
CA ALA A 251 12.42 15.83 5.81
C ALA A 251 12.92 14.83 6.87
N GLY A 252 13.92 15.24 7.62
CA GLY A 252 14.48 14.47 8.74
C GLY A 252 13.54 14.41 9.95
N LEU A 253 14.03 13.81 11.05
CA LEU A 253 13.27 13.62 12.30
C LEU A 253 12.79 14.94 12.93
N ASP A 254 13.56 16.01 12.78
CA ASP A 254 13.27 17.32 13.37
C ASP A 254 12.60 18.28 12.38
N GLY A 255 12.19 17.79 11.22
CA GLY A 255 11.47 18.55 10.22
C GLY A 255 12.34 19.36 9.26
N GLU A 256 13.62 19.50 9.56
CA GLU A 256 14.54 20.22 8.67
C GLU A 256 14.59 19.51 7.29
N PRO A 257 14.53 20.29 6.20
CA PRO A 257 14.73 19.73 4.87
C PRO A 257 16.09 19.03 4.81
N ALA A 258 16.05 17.73 4.61
CA ALA A 258 17.25 16.91 4.62
C ALA A 258 17.88 16.75 3.24
N HIS A 259 17.28 17.33 2.19
CA HIS A 259 17.74 17.19 0.81
C HIS A 259 17.50 18.43 -0.04
N PRO A 260 18.47 18.85 -0.89
CA PRO A 260 18.37 20.00 -1.79
C PRO A 260 17.30 19.87 -2.90
N ARG A 261 16.61 18.72 -2.98
CA ARG A 261 15.53 18.45 -3.96
C ARG A 261 14.19 19.03 -3.54
N ALA A 262 14.08 19.64 -2.36
CA ALA A 262 12.88 20.34 -1.93
C ALA A 262 12.38 21.30 -3.02
N GLY A 263 11.12 21.17 -3.41
CA GLY A 263 10.49 22.01 -4.44
C GLY A 263 10.74 21.58 -5.89
N ARG A 264 11.43 20.48 -6.17
CA ARG A 264 11.54 19.93 -7.52
C ARG A 264 10.24 19.24 -7.93
N ALA A 265 9.95 19.28 -9.23
CA ALA A 265 8.87 18.50 -9.82
C ALA A 265 9.21 17.00 -9.87
N ALA A 266 8.21 16.18 -10.18
CA ALA A 266 8.39 14.76 -10.45
C ALA A 266 9.52 14.53 -11.48
N GLY A 267 10.39 13.58 -11.20
CA GLY A 267 11.51 13.24 -12.09
C GLY A 267 11.05 12.47 -13.34
N PRO A 268 11.95 12.31 -14.35
CA PRO A 268 11.60 11.65 -15.61
C PRO A 268 11.23 10.18 -15.44
N VAL A 269 11.95 9.42 -14.61
CA VAL A 269 11.70 7.98 -14.43
C VAL A 269 10.35 7.72 -13.79
N VAL A 270 10.02 8.41 -12.69
CA VAL A 270 8.71 8.22 -12.03
C VAL A 270 7.56 8.64 -12.94
N ARG A 271 7.72 9.68 -13.78
CA ARG A 271 6.68 10.09 -14.74
C ARG A 271 6.46 9.05 -15.83
N GLU A 272 7.55 8.50 -16.37
CA GLU A 272 7.50 7.42 -17.36
C GLU A 272 6.79 6.20 -16.79
N LEU A 273 7.22 5.72 -15.62
CA LEU A 273 6.64 4.54 -14.99
C LEU A 273 5.18 4.74 -14.58
N LEU A 274 4.80 5.95 -14.14
CA LEU A 274 3.40 6.27 -13.84
C LEU A 274 2.54 6.26 -15.10
N ALA A 275 3.04 6.78 -16.22
CA ALA A 275 2.32 6.74 -17.50
C ALA A 275 2.10 5.29 -17.96
N GLN A 276 3.14 4.46 -17.93
CA GLN A 276 3.04 3.04 -18.27
C GLN A 276 2.11 2.27 -17.31
N TYR A 277 2.17 2.55 -16.02
CA TYR A 277 1.27 1.94 -15.03
C TYR A 277 -0.19 2.25 -15.33
N ARG A 278 -0.51 3.50 -15.70
CA ARG A 278 -1.87 3.93 -16.04
C ARG A 278 -2.34 3.38 -17.38
N GLU A 279 -1.46 3.28 -18.36
CA GLU A 279 -1.77 2.63 -19.64
C GLU A 279 -2.11 1.15 -19.43
N ASP A 280 -1.30 0.44 -18.66
CA ASP A 280 -1.53 -0.96 -18.28
C ASP A 280 -2.85 -1.14 -17.52
N ALA A 281 -3.21 -0.20 -16.66
CA ALA A 281 -4.49 -0.21 -15.94
C ALA A 281 -5.70 0.13 -16.82
N GLY A 282 -5.51 0.48 -18.10
CA GLY A 282 -6.57 0.89 -19.02
C GLY A 282 -7.07 2.30 -18.80
N SER A 283 -6.35 3.12 -18.01
CA SER A 283 -6.61 4.54 -17.85
C SER A 283 -5.86 5.33 -18.91
N ARG A 284 -6.57 5.94 -19.84
CA ARG A 284 -5.96 6.95 -20.73
C ARG A 284 -5.53 8.14 -19.88
N PRO A 285 -4.33 8.75 -20.12
CA PRO A 285 -4.01 10.01 -19.49
C PRO A 285 -5.13 11.01 -19.80
N SER A 286 -5.65 11.67 -18.78
CA SER A 286 -6.54 12.81 -19.00
C SER A 286 -5.75 13.81 -19.85
N ALA A 287 -6.23 14.07 -21.05
CA ALA A 287 -5.73 15.22 -21.82
C ALA A 287 -6.07 16.46 -20.96
N ASP A 288 -5.04 17.10 -20.43
CA ASP A 288 -5.18 18.35 -19.72
C ASP A 288 -5.81 19.35 -20.70
N THR A 289 -7.05 19.75 -20.40
CA THR A 289 -7.71 20.91 -20.96
C THR A 289 -7.39 22.12 -20.08
#